data_b21b69790d6a866835ad0707b5b1dbea
#
_entry.id   b21b69790d6a866835ad0707b5b1dbea
#
_cell.length_a   1.000
_cell.length_b   1.000
_cell.length_c   1.000
_cell.angle_alpha   90.00
_cell.angle_beta   90.00
_cell.angle_gamma   90.00
#
_symmetry.space_group_name_H-M   'P 1'
#
loop_
_entity.id
_entity.type
_entity.pdbx_description
1 polymer ?
#
loop_
_entity_poly.entity_id
_entity_poly.type
_entity_poly.pdbx_seq_one_letter_code
_entity_poly.pdbx_strand_id
1 'polypeptide(L)'
;VYTDQQLNQILKIKEGDTYNGVELEKRIADRSDPDADDLSNLYQNNGYLFSSITPVEVNADGNVIDLEIRINEGKPAYFNKISVVGNNKTNDHVIYREIRTRPGQLYSKANVFRSLRELGQLGFFDPQLISPDFKNINPNDGTVDLEYTLVETGSSQIELQGGYGGGGFIGTIGLSFNNFSIKDIFKKEAYTPIPMGDGQRLALRLQASRFYTVNSFNFTEPWLGGKRPVQFSVQLSQTKQFMFNPYNYTADKSRYFNISGVSVGLAKRLTVPDDYFTLSQFIGFQYYDLNEYNTGLFTFGNGSSNNLSYTVALSRNNTYTDPIYPTGGSNFTLSAKLTFPYSAFNDVDYKALKDERDDLVDQLGVDPTNTSAGDRIAEIDQERYKWLEFYKIKFKGEWFTALTKKLVLRPAFEFGFLGAYNNDRGVIPFERFFLGGDGMGMYNLDGRENIPLRGYPNQSLSAQDGGSIYNKYSLELRYPISLGEQAKIFALTFIEGGSSYNSFRDFDPFLLKRSAGIGVRLFMPQFGLLGIDFGHGFDPVPGQSSKHGWETHFIFGQN
;
A
#
# COMPACT_ATOMS: atom_id res chain seq x y z
N VAL A 1 4.39 -21.93 37.19
CA VAL A 1 5.27 -21.24 36.20
C VAL A 1 5.11 -19.74 36.33
N TYR A 2 3.89 -19.24 36.41
CA TYR A 2 3.62 -17.81 36.59
C TYR A 2 3.25 -17.52 38.05
N THR A 3 3.59 -16.30 38.50
CA THR A 3 3.21 -15.80 39.82
C THR A 3 1.76 -15.33 39.80
N ASP A 4 1.08 -15.36 40.96
CA ASP A 4 -0.29 -14.85 41.11
C ASP A 4 -0.40 -13.40 40.66
N GLN A 5 0.64 -12.59 40.88
CA GLN A 5 0.68 -11.20 40.43
C GLN A 5 0.63 -11.07 38.90
N GLN A 6 1.35 -11.93 38.16
CA GLN A 6 1.35 -11.96 36.70
C GLN A 6 -0.01 -12.43 36.16
N LEU A 7 -0.58 -13.48 36.76
CA LEU A 7 -1.88 -14.01 36.38
C LEU A 7 -3.00 -12.97 36.61
N ASN A 8 -2.97 -12.28 37.76
CA ASN A 8 -3.94 -11.24 38.07
C ASN A 8 -3.83 -10.02 37.14
N GLN A 9 -2.64 -9.69 36.63
CA GLN A 9 -2.47 -8.64 35.63
C GLN A 9 -3.21 -8.94 34.32
N ILE A 10 -3.30 -10.20 33.93
CA ILE A 10 -4.01 -10.64 32.72
C ILE A 10 -5.49 -10.83 33.00
N LEU A 11 -5.83 -11.42 34.14
CA LEU A 11 -7.22 -11.64 34.55
C LEU A 11 -8.00 -10.31 34.66
N LYS A 12 -7.35 -9.24 35.16
CA LYS A 12 -7.90 -7.88 35.30
C LYS A 12 -9.22 -7.80 36.10
N ILE A 13 -9.52 -8.81 36.91
CA ILE A 13 -10.67 -8.89 37.81
C ILE A 13 -10.14 -8.77 39.24
N LYS A 14 -10.79 -7.93 40.05
CA LYS A 14 -10.41 -7.64 41.43
C LYS A 14 -11.49 -8.06 42.41
N GLU A 15 -11.09 -8.33 43.63
CA GLU A 15 -12.03 -8.51 44.75
C GLU A 15 -12.97 -7.29 44.87
N GLY A 16 -14.27 -7.53 44.96
CA GLY A 16 -15.30 -6.50 45.05
C GLY A 16 -15.84 -6.02 43.70
N ASP A 17 -15.30 -6.49 42.58
CA ASP A 17 -15.87 -6.19 41.26
C ASP A 17 -17.24 -6.90 41.08
N THR A 18 -18.11 -6.29 40.30
CA THR A 18 -19.39 -6.93 39.95
C THR A 18 -19.14 -8.17 39.10
N TYR A 19 -19.70 -9.30 39.51
CA TYR A 19 -19.54 -10.56 38.77
C TYR A 19 -20.09 -10.45 37.33
N ASN A 20 -19.23 -10.73 36.37
CA ASN A 20 -19.55 -10.81 34.96
C ASN A 20 -18.96 -12.08 34.37
N GLY A 21 -19.77 -13.13 34.24
CA GLY A 21 -19.33 -14.44 33.72
C GLY A 21 -18.79 -14.38 32.29
N VAL A 22 -19.33 -13.48 31.45
CA VAL A 22 -18.85 -13.31 30.06
C VAL A 22 -17.44 -12.68 30.05
N GLU A 23 -17.18 -11.70 30.90
CA GLU A 23 -15.85 -11.09 31.01
C GLU A 23 -14.86 -12.07 31.63
N LEU A 24 -15.25 -12.82 32.66
CA LEU A 24 -14.42 -13.87 33.25
C LEU A 24 -14.02 -14.92 32.21
N GLU A 25 -14.97 -15.42 31.41
CA GLU A 25 -14.72 -16.40 30.36
C GLU A 25 -13.72 -15.87 29.34
N LYS A 26 -13.89 -14.62 28.91
CA LYS A 26 -12.95 -13.96 27.98
C LYS A 26 -11.55 -13.79 28.56
N ARG A 27 -11.43 -13.46 29.86
CA ARG A 27 -10.12 -13.34 30.52
C ARG A 27 -9.43 -14.66 30.72
N ILE A 28 -10.19 -15.74 30.80
CA ILE A 28 -9.65 -17.11 30.87
C ILE A 28 -9.27 -17.60 29.49
N ALA A 29 -10.18 -17.50 28.50
CA ALA A 29 -9.96 -17.93 27.11
C ALA A 29 -10.93 -17.22 26.17
N ASP A 30 -10.50 -16.19 25.48
CA ASP A 30 -11.31 -15.52 24.46
C ASP A 30 -11.27 -16.30 23.14
N ARG A 31 -12.33 -17.06 22.87
CA ARG A 31 -12.47 -17.84 21.64
C ARG A 31 -12.73 -16.98 20.40
N SER A 32 -13.07 -15.70 20.57
CA SER A 32 -13.37 -14.80 19.46
C SER A 32 -12.11 -14.12 18.90
N ASP A 33 -11.03 -14.07 19.69
CA ASP A 33 -9.75 -13.48 19.29
C ASP A 33 -8.59 -14.44 19.62
N PRO A 34 -7.98 -15.09 18.62
CA PRO A 34 -6.83 -15.97 18.83
C PRO A 34 -5.60 -15.31 19.45
N ASP A 35 -5.49 -13.99 19.33
CA ASP A 35 -4.38 -13.19 19.84
C ASP A 35 -4.74 -12.44 21.14
N ALA A 36 -5.90 -12.76 21.76
CA ALA A 36 -6.35 -12.12 22.99
C ALA A 36 -5.33 -12.23 24.14
N ASP A 37 -5.29 -11.19 24.96
CA ASP A 37 -4.50 -11.16 26.22
C ASP A 37 -5.32 -11.86 27.32
N ASP A 38 -5.32 -13.19 27.28
CA ASP A 38 -6.02 -14.08 28.22
C ASP A 38 -5.08 -15.14 28.83
N LEU A 39 -5.53 -15.76 29.91
CA LEU A 39 -4.73 -16.76 30.64
C LEU A 39 -4.39 -17.98 29.80
N SER A 40 -5.31 -18.47 28.98
CA SER A 40 -5.11 -19.64 28.14
C SER A 40 -4.03 -19.37 27.08
N ASN A 41 -4.09 -18.20 26.44
CA ASN A 41 -3.07 -17.78 25.46
C ASN A 41 -1.70 -17.57 26.10
N LEU A 42 -1.64 -17.03 27.33
CA LEU A 42 -0.39 -16.91 28.08
C LEU A 42 0.30 -18.28 28.21
N TYR A 43 -0.42 -19.30 28.65
CA TYR A 43 0.12 -20.65 28.80
C TYR A 43 0.43 -21.30 27.46
N GLN A 44 -0.50 -21.29 26.52
CA GLN A 44 -0.34 -21.94 25.21
C GLN A 44 0.74 -21.30 24.33
N ASN A 45 0.99 -20.00 24.45
CA ASN A 45 2.07 -19.35 23.72
C ASN A 45 3.46 -19.68 24.29
N ASN A 46 3.52 -20.17 25.53
CA ASN A 46 4.75 -20.54 26.22
C ASN A 46 4.91 -22.07 26.42
N GLY A 47 4.27 -22.86 25.56
CA GLY A 47 4.50 -24.30 25.50
C GLY A 47 3.49 -25.16 26.24
N TYR A 48 2.60 -24.60 27.01
CA TYR A 48 1.70 -25.38 27.86
C TYR A 48 0.38 -25.73 27.12
N LEU A 49 0.51 -26.52 26.05
CA LEU A 49 -0.63 -27.00 25.26
C LEU A 49 -1.66 -27.77 26.12
N PHE A 50 -1.19 -28.49 27.12
CA PHE A 50 -2.02 -29.36 27.98
C PHE A 50 -2.56 -28.64 29.21
N SER A 51 -2.35 -27.32 29.31
CA SER A 51 -2.87 -26.53 30.42
C SER A 51 -4.39 -26.50 30.41
N SER A 52 -5.00 -26.60 31.59
CA SER A 52 -6.43 -26.38 31.79
C SER A 52 -6.67 -25.36 32.89
N ILE A 53 -7.57 -24.41 32.61
CA ILE A 53 -7.89 -23.31 33.50
C ILE A 53 -9.40 -23.34 33.71
N THR A 54 -9.82 -23.56 34.95
CA THR A 54 -11.22 -23.74 35.30
C THR A 54 -11.60 -22.81 36.43
N PRO A 55 -12.55 -21.88 36.24
CA PRO A 55 -13.13 -21.13 37.33
C PRO A 55 -14.07 -22.00 38.14
N VAL A 56 -13.95 -21.97 39.45
CA VAL A 56 -14.78 -22.74 40.37
C VAL A 56 -15.42 -21.79 41.35
N GLU A 57 -16.74 -21.81 41.46
CA GLU A 57 -17.48 -21.11 42.50
C GLU A 57 -17.33 -21.91 43.80
N VAL A 58 -16.62 -21.35 44.77
CA VAL A 58 -16.33 -22.03 46.03
C VAL A 58 -17.41 -21.76 47.06
N ASN A 59 -17.95 -20.54 47.06
CA ASN A 59 -18.99 -20.13 47.98
C ASN A 59 -19.88 -19.07 47.32
N ALA A 60 -21.15 -19.05 47.68
CA ALA A 60 -22.09 -18.00 47.27
C ALA A 60 -22.93 -17.64 48.52
N ASP A 61 -22.69 -16.48 49.09
CA ASP A 61 -23.42 -15.96 50.22
C ASP A 61 -24.05 -14.60 49.92
N GLY A 62 -25.37 -14.57 49.91
CA GLY A 62 -26.17 -13.41 49.55
C GLY A 62 -25.85 -12.91 48.12
N ASN A 63 -25.21 -11.75 48.02
CA ASN A 63 -24.83 -11.14 46.74
C ASN A 63 -23.32 -11.25 46.43
N VAL A 64 -22.59 -12.10 47.16
CA VAL A 64 -21.16 -12.28 47.00
C VAL A 64 -20.88 -13.70 46.52
N ILE A 65 -20.00 -13.82 45.52
CA ILE A 65 -19.53 -15.10 44.98
C ILE A 65 -18.02 -15.15 45.15
N ASP A 66 -17.52 -16.20 45.83
CA ASP A 66 -16.08 -16.48 45.93
C ASP A 66 -15.68 -17.42 44.80
N LEU A 67 -14.74 -16.94 43.96
CA LEU A 67 -14.24 -17.66 42.80
C LEU A 67 -12.79 -18.11 43.01
N GLU A 68 -12.53 -19.37 42.72
CA GLU A 68 -11.18 -19.94 42.68
C GLU A 68 -10.84 -20.29 41.21
N ILE A 69 -9.75 -19.74 40.69
CA ILE A 69 -9.24 -20.12 39.35
C ILE A 69 -8.26 -21.27 39.52
N ARG A 70 -8.69 -22.48 39.18
CA ARG A 70 -7.84 -23.68 39.24
C ARG A 70 -7.08 -23.84 37.95
N ILE A 71 -5.74 -23.85 38.03
CA ILE A 71 -4.85 -23.96 36.90
C ILE A 71 -4.07 -25.28 37.02
N ASN A 72 -4.21 -26.13 36.02
CA ASN A 72 -3.34 -27.27 35.82
C ASN A 72 -2.46 -27.00 34.62
N GLU A 73 -1.18 -26.76 34.83
CA GLU A 73 -0.24 -26.36 33.79
C GLU A 73 0.10 -27.50 32.82
N GLY A 74 0.16 -28.74 33.31
CA GLY A 74 0.64 -29.87 32.53
C GLY A 74 2.14 -29.80 32.22
N LYS A 75 2.60 -30.64 31.30
CA LYS A 75 3.99 -30.61 30.80
C LYS A 75 4.11 -29.68 29.59
N PRO A 76 5.28 -29.06 29.40
CA PRO A 76 5.58 -28.35 28.16
C PRO A 76 5.48 -29.28 26.96
N ALA A 77 4.86 -28.82 25.89
CA ALA A 77 4.69 -29.54 24.63
C ALA A 77 5.70 -29.07 23.58
N TYR A 78 6.17 -29.98 22.76
CA TYR A 78 7.08 -29.72 21.64
C TYR A 78 6.50 -30.29 20.36
N PHE A 79 6.70 -29.60 19.26
CA PHE A 79 6.36 -30.14 17.95
C PHE A 79 7.30 -31.26 17.59
N ASN A 80 6.77 -32.47 17.40
CA ASN A 80 7.56 -33.64 16.98
C ASN A 80 7.65 -33.68 15.44
N LYS A 81 6.51 -33.63 14.75
CA LYS A 81 6.46 -33.63 13.29
C LYS A 81 5.55 -32.47 12.80
N ILE A 82 5.96 -31.86 11.68
CA ILE A 82 5.12 -30.89 10.97
C ILE A 82 4.94 -31.40 9.55
N SER A 83 3.70 -31.54 9.11
CA SER A 83 3.32 -31.98 7.78
C SER A 83 2.34 -31.00 7.13
N VAL A 84 2.28 -31.07 5.81
CA VAL A 84 1.40 -30.28 4.98
C VAL A 84 0.68 -31.21 4.02
N VAL A 85 -0.62 -30.98 3.82
CA VAL A 85 -1.45 -31.75 2.88
C VAL A 85 -2.33 -30.81 2.07
N GLY A 86 -2.67 -31.21 0.84
CA GLY A 86 -3.57 -30.45 -0.05
C GLY A 86 -2.88 -29.50 -1.03
N ASN A 87 -1.55 -29.45 -1.05
CA ASN A 87 -0.74 -28.65 -1.98
C ASN A 87 -0.39 -29.44 -3.24
N ASN A 88 -1.35 -29.61 -4.13
CA ASN A 88 -1.17 -30.45 -5.34
C ASN A 88 -0.34 -29.77 -6.44
N LYS A 89 -0.35 -28.44 -6.49
CA LYS A 89 0.35 -27.61 -7.49
C LYS A 89 1.55 -26.87 -6.90
N THR A 90 1.47 -26.55 -5.59
CA THR A 90 2.48 -25.76 -4.91
C THR A 90 3.53 -26.67 -4.31
N ASN A 91 4.79 -26.40 -4.56
CA ASN A 91 5.91 -27.15 -4.02
C ASN A 91 6.01 -26.99 -2.50
N ASP A 92 6.34 -28.08 -1.79
CA ASP A 92 6.47 -28.11 -0.34
C ASP A 92 7.38 -27.02 0.22
N HIS A 93 8.51 -26.74 -0.44
CA HIS A 93 9.46 -25.73 0.03
C HIS A 93 8.85 -24.32 0.10
N VAL A 94 7.84 -24.02 -0.73
CA VAL A 94 7.13 -22.74 -0.72
C VAL A 94 6.32 -22.59 0.56
N ILE A 95 5.73 -23.68 1.03
CA ILE A 95 4.89 -23.70 2.22
C ILE A 95 5.75 -23.72 3.48
N TYR A 96 6.74 -24.65 3.53
CA TYR A 96 7.59 -24.78 4.71
C TYR A 96 8.43 -23.52 5.01
N ARG A 97 8.75 -22.69 4.02
CA ARG A 97 9.47 -21.43 4.27
C ARG A 97 8.62 -20.38 4.97
N GLU A 98 7.30 -20.41 4.80
CA GLU A 98 6.35 -19.46 5.40
C GLU A 98 5.88 -19.89 6.80
N ILE A 99 5.89 -21.19 7.10
CA ILE A 99 5.47 -21.73 8.40
C ILE A 99 6.43 -21.30 9.50
N ARG A 100 5.91 -20.79 10.61
CA ARG A 100 6.68 -20.35 11.78
C ARG A 100 7.01 -21.47 12.76
N THR A 101 6.25 -22.55 12.73
CA THR A 101 6.48 -23.72 13.56
C THR A 101 7.55 -24.63 12.95
N ARG A 102 8.40 -25.24 13.79
CA ARG A 102 9.46 -26.16 13.36
C ARG A 102 9.49 -27.39 14.28
N PRO A 103 9.83 -28.58 13.77
CA PRO A 103 10.07 -29.73 14.61
C PRO A 103 11.10 -29.45 15.70
N GLY A 104 10.86 -29.93 16.91
CA GLY A 104 11.71 -29.73 18.09
C GLY A 104 11.52 -28.38 18.80
N GLN A 105 10.75 -27.45 18.25
CA GLN A 105 10.42 -26.20 18.93
C GLN A 105 9.32 -26.39 19.98
N LEU A 106 9.39 -25.56 21.01
CA LEU A 106 8.34 -25.44 22.01
C LEU A 106 7.02 -25.03 21.34
N TYR A 107 5.92 -25.64 21.74
CA TYR A 107 4.60 -25.29 21.23
C TYR A 107 4.29 -23.81 21.48
N SER A 108 3.71 -23.16 20.49
CA SER A 108 3.21 -21.80 20.59
C SER A 108 1.97 -21.64 19.72
N LYS A 109 0.84 -21.36 20.35
CA LYS A 109 -0.44 -21.10 19.67
C LYS A 109 -0.32 -19.91 18.71
N ALA A 110 0.32 -18.84 19.15
CA ALA A 110 0.56 -17.65 18.33
C ALA A 110 1.33 -17.99 17.04
N ASN A 111 2.36 -18.84 17.11
CA ASN A 111 3.12 -19.27 15.93
C ASN A 111 2.28 -20.14 14.98
N VAL A 112 1.39 -20.97 15.50
CA VAL A 112 0.46 -21.76 14.67
C VAL A 112 -0.48 -20.82 13.92
N PHE A 113 -1.21 -19.94 14.63
CA PHE A 113 -2.13 -19.01 14.00
C PHE A 113 -1.43 -18.02 13.05
N ARG A 114 -0.22 -17.62 13.39
CA ARG A 114 0.59 -16.79 12.50
C ARG A 114 0.94 -17.53 11.21
N SER A 115 1.31 -18.81 11.30
CA SER A 115 1.56 -19.64 10.11
C SER A 115 0.31 -19.73 9.21
N LEU A 116 -0.88 -19.92 9.79
CA LEU A 116 -2.13 -19.94 9.05
C LEU A 116 -2.37 -18.61 8.31
N ARG A 117 -2.15 -17.47 8.98
CA ARG A 117 -2.28 -16.14 8.37
C ARG A 117 -1.27 -15.93 7.24
N GLU A 118 0.00 -16.28 7.44
CA GLU A 118 1.04 -16.14 6.42
C GLU A 118 0.75 -17.03 5.20
N LEU A 119 0.28 -18.25 5.40
CA LEU A 119 -0.16 -19.12 4.31
C LEU A 119 -1.38 -18.57 3.56
N GLY A 120 -2.36 -18.03 4.27
CA GLY A 120 -3.54 -17.39 3.66
C GLY A 120 -3.20 -16.13 2.85
N GLN A 121 -2.16 -15.40 3.23
CA GLN A 121 -1.71 -14.20 2.51
C GLN A 121 -0.94 -14.49 1.22
N LEU A 122 -0.55 -15.75 0.97
CA LEU A 122 0.14 -16.11 -0.27
C LEU A 122 -0.74 -15.93 -1.52
N GLY A 123 -2.07 -15.98 -1.37
CA GLY A 123 -3.04 -15.72 -2.43
C GLY A 123 -3.26 -16.88 -3.40
N PHE A 124 -2.82 -18.08 -3.05
CA PHE A 124 -3.08 -19.31 -3.79
C PHE A 124 -3.62 -20.46 -2.91
N PHE A 125 -3.93 -20.16 -1.66
CA PHE A 125 -4.71 -21.01 -0.76
C PHE A 125 -5.96 -20.27 -0.30
N ASP A 126 -7.04 -21.01 -0.03
CA ASP A 126 -8.26 -20.45 0.56
C ASP A 126 -8.03 -20.20 2.05
N PRO A 127 -7.99 -18.92 2.51
CA PRO A 127 -7.69 -18.61 3.90
C PRO A 127 -8.70 -19.18 4.92
N GLN A 128 -9.93 -19.46 4.48
CA GLN A 128 -10.99 -19.96 5.35
C GLN A 128 -10.92 -21.48 5.53
N LEU A 129 -10.29 -22.16 4.58
CA LEU A 129 -10.16 -23.61 4.58
C LEU A 129 -8.78 -24.09 5.06
N ILE A 130 -7.87 -23.19 5.40
CA ILE A 130 -6.60 -23.53 6.04
C ILE A 130 -6.86 -23.89 7.50
N SER A 131 -6.53 -25.10 7.88
CA SER A 131 -6.72 -25.56 9.26
C SER A 131 -5.51 -26.29 9.81
N PRO A 132 -5.19 -26.11 11.11
CA PRO A 132 -4.21 -26.91 11.80
C PRO A 132 -4.89 -28.16 12.35
N ASP A 133 -4.31 -29.32 12.13
CA ASP A 133 -4.78 -30.58 12.70
C ASP A 133 -3.69 -31.17 13.62
N PHE A 134 -4.03 -31.38 14.89
CA PHE A 134 -3.12 -31.91 15.88
C PHE A 134 -3.24 -33.42 15.95
N LYS A 135 -2.15 -34.12 15.64
CA LYS A 135 -2.08 -35.59 15.61
C LYS A 135 -1.09 -36.12 16.65
N ASN A 136 -1.22 -37.38 16.98
CA ASN A 136 -0.29 -38.09 17.88
C ASN A 136 0.01 -37.30 19.16
N ILE A 137 -1.04 -36.74 19.77
CA ILE A 137 -0.92 -35.94 20.99
C ILE A 137 -0.50 -36.89 22.13
N ASN A 138 0.69 -36.63 22.72
CA ASN A 138 1.20 -37.41 23.84
C ASN A 138 1.53 -36.50 25.04
N PRO A 139 0.62 -36.37 26.00
CA PRO A 139 0.84 -35.54 27.19
C PRO A 139 1.96 -36.11 28.11
N ASN A 140 2.23 -37.43 28.05
CA ASN A 140 3.24 -38.03 28.88
C ASN A 140 4.67 -37.69 28.43
N ASP A 141 4.88 -37.65 27.12
CA ASP A 141 6.18 -37.30 26.51
C ASP A 141 6.28 -35.81 26.20
N GLY A 142 5.18 -35.07 26.30
CA GLY A 142 5.12 -33.64 25.95
C GLY A 142 5.34 -33.41 24.45
N THR A 143 4.76 -34.25 23.58
CA THR A 143 4.94 -34.13 22.12
C THR A 143 3.62 -34.06 21.38
N VAL A 144 3.63 -33.35 20.24
CA VAL A 144 2.47 -33.20 19.36
C VAL A 144 2.94 -33.11 17.90
N ASP A 145 2.25 -33.82 17.01
CA ASP A 145 2.42 -33.66 15.57
C ASP A 145 1.40 -32.63 15.06
N LEU A 146 1.85 -31.74 14.17
CA LEU A 146 1.00 -30.72 13.57
C LEU A 146 0.94 -30.93 12.06
N GLU A 147 -0.27 -31.03 11.52
CA GLU A 147 -0.51 -31.08 10.09
C GLU A 147 -1.31 -29.84 9.66
N TYR A 148 -0.80 -29.12 8.66
CA TYR A 148 -1.52 -28.03 8.01
C TYR A 148 -2.28 -28.58 6.81
N THR A 149 -3.61 -28.51 6.86
CA THR A 149 -4.47 -28.84 5.72
C THR A 149 -4.70 -27.60 4.91
N LEU A 150 -4.36 -27.65 3.62
CA LEU A 150 -4.47 -26.54 2.68
C LEU A 150 -5.47 -26.89 1.58
N VAL A 151 -6.14 -25.88 1.06
CA VAL A 151 -6.98 -26.01 -0.13
C VAL A 151 -6.51 -24.96 -1.14
N GLU A 152 -5.97 -25.45 -2.27
CA GLU A 152 -5.50 -24.55 -3.34
C GLU A 152 -6.67 -23.92 -4.08
N THR A 153 -6.59 -22.61 -4.27
CA THR A 153 -7.51 -21.82 -5.09
C THR A 153 -6.89 -21.43 -6.41
N GLY A 154 -7.68 -20.86 -7.31
CA GLY A 154 -7.16 -20.28 -8.55
C GLY A 154 -6.25 -19.11 -8.25
N SER A 155 -4.94 -19.27 -8.47
CA SER A 155 -3.93 -18.24 -8.25
C SER A 155 -3.72 -17.32 -9.44
N SER A 156 -4.37 -17.61 -10.55
CA SER A 156 -4.31 -16.83 -11.79
C SER A 156 -5.53 -15.93 -11.89
N GLN A 157 -5.31 -14.67 -12.16
CA GLN A 157 -6.39 -13.69 -12.33
C GLN A 157 -6.27 -13.05 -13.71
N ILE A 158 -7.39 -12.93 -14.38
CA ILE A 158 -7.52 -12.21 -15.65
C ILE A 158 -8.39 -10.99 -15.37
N GLU A 159 -7.82 -9.82 -15.54
CA GLU A 159 -8.52 -8.55 -15.45
C GLU A 159 -8.90 -8.10 -16.86
N LEU A 160 -10.20 -7.93 -17.10
CA LEU A 160 -10.72 -7.33 -18.31
C LEU A 160 -11.59 -6.15 -17.92
N GLN A 161 -11.13 -4.96 -18.23
CA GLN A 161 -11.86 -3.74 -17.95
C GLN A 161 -12.08 -2.97 -19.23
N GLY A 162 -13.28 -2.45 -19.42
CA GLY A 162 -13.63 -1.57 -20.50
C GLY A 162 -14.49 -0.43 -19.98
N GLY A 163 -14.24 0.77 -20.47
CA GLY A 163 -14.99 1.94 -20.07
C GLY A 163 -14.91 3.05 -21.11
N TYR A 164 -15.74 4.07 -20.95
CA TYR A 164 -15.71 5.27 -21.77
C TYR A 164 -15.39 6.47 -20.87
N GLY A 165 -14.31 7.18 -21.18
CA GLY A 165 -13.85 8.33 -20.41
C GLY A 165 -12.80 9.14 -21.17
N GLY A 166 -12.62 10.42 -20.82
CA GLY A 166 -11.63 11.28 -21.47
C GLY A 166 -11.82 11.44 -22.98
N GLY A 167 -13.07 11.28 -23.48
CA GLY A 167 -13.39 11.39 -24.89
C GLY A 167 -13.15 10.13 -25.73
N GLY A 168 -12.90 8.97 -25.12
CA GLY A 168 -12.68 7.72 -25.84
C GLY A 168 -12.94 6.46 -25.02
N PHE A 169 -12.90 5.32 -25.72
CA PHE A 169 -12.93 4.01 -25.08
C PHE A 169 -11.58 3.68 -24.47
N ILE A 170 -11.58 3.11 -23.28
CA ILE A 170 -10.41 2.61 -22.57
C ILE A 170 -10.58 1.13 -22.36
N GLY A 171 -9.59 0.33 -22.77
CA GLY A 171 -9.52 -1.10 -22.51
C GLY A 171 -8.30 -1.45 -21.67
N THR A 172 -8.48 -2.31 -20.70
CA THR A 172 -7.39 -2.87 -19.88
C THR A 172 -7.46 -4.40 -19.92
N ILE A 173 -6.34 -5.03 -20.16
CA ILE A 173 -6.13 -6.46 -20.01
C ILE A 173 -5.01 -6.64 -18.98
N GLY A 174 -5.32 -7.30 -17.88
CA GLY A 174 -4.36 -7.69 -16.86
C GLY A 174 -4.31 -9.22 -16.73
N LEU A 175 -3.11 -9.74 -16.61
CA LEU A 175 -2.84 -11.15 -16.30
C LEU A 175 -1.96 -11.18 -15.06
N SER A 176 -2.42 -11.85 -14.02
CA SER A 176 -1.67 -12.00 -12.76
C SER A 176 -1.62 -13.47 -12.36
N PHE A 177 -0.43 -13.93 -12.04
CA PHE A 177 -0.12 -15.30 -11.64
C PHE A 177 0.65 -15.27 -10.32
N ASN A 178 0.04 -15.72 -9.24
CA ASN A 178 0.61 -15.60 -7.89
C ASN A 178 1.47 -16.80 -7.46
N ASN A 179 1.48 -17.89 -8.23
CA ASN A 179 2.26 -19.09 -7.92
C ASN A 179 3.09 -19.53 -9.13
N PHE A 180 3.68 -18.57 -9.83
CA PHE A 180 4.50 -18.83 -11.02
C PHE A 180 5.80 -19.56 -10.68
N SER A 181 6.33 -20.35 -11.65
CA SER A 181 7.64 -20.98 -11.59
C SER A 181 8.47 -20.63 -12.82
N ILE A 182 9.47 -19.78 -12.65
CA ILE A 182 10.42 -19.42 -13.72
C ILE A 182 11.32 -20.60 -14.10
N LYS A 183 11.60 -21.53 -13.17
CA LYS A 183 12.45 -22.70 -13.42
C LYS A 183 11.82 -23.67 -14.41
N ASP A 184 10.49 -23.68 -14.44
CA ASP A 184 9.73 -24.63 -15.24
C ASP A 184 9.24 -24.05 -16.57
N ILE A 185 9.66 -22.82 -16.90
CA ILE A 185 9.25 -22.11 -18.13
C ILE A 185 9.64 -22.87 -19.43
N PHE A 186 10.68 -23.69 -19.38
CA PHE A 186 11.11 -24.48 -20.54
C PHE A 186 10.60 -25.93 -20.51
N LYS A 187 9.82 -26.32 -19.47
CA LYS A 187 9.25 -27.65 -19.35
C LYS A 187 7.81 -27.67 -19.87
N LYS A 188 7.57 -28.28 -21.03
CA LYS A 188 6.22 -28.35 -21.63
C LYS A 188 5.17 -28.97 -20.73
N GLU A 189 5.56 -29.93 -19.90
CA GLU A 189 4.69 -30.66 -18.97
C GLU A 189 4.17 -29.79 -17.82
N ALA A 190 4.89 -28.68 -17.51
CA ALA A 190 4.51 -27.76 -16.45
C ALA A 190 3.41 -26.77 -16.84
N TYR A 191 3.04 -26.70 -18.14
CA TYR A 191 2.05 -25.75 -18.65
C TYR A 191 0.61 -26.20 -18.39
N THR A 192 0.02 -25.78 -17.23
CA THR A 192 -1.37 -26.07 -16.82
C THR A 192 -2.11 -24.84 -16.21
N PRO A 193 -2.38 -23.75 -16.88
CA PRO A 193 -2.02 -23.27 -18.23
C PRO A 193 -0.63 -22.63 -18.32
N ILE A 194 0.01 -22.28 -17.21
CA ILE A 194 1.38 -21.76 -17.13
C ILE A 194 2.17 -22.53 -16.08
N PRO A 195 3.51 -22.50 -16.11
CA PRO A 195 4.33 -23.13 -15.07
C PRO A 195 4.05 -22.53 -13.69
N MET A 196 3.71 -23.38 -12.71
CA MET A 196 3.31 -22.97 -11.37
C MET A 196 4.02 -23.83 -10.33
N GLY A 197 4.05 -23.33 -9.08
CA GLY A 197 4.48 -24.10 -7.91
C GLY A 197 5.59 -23.49 -7.08
N ASP A 198 6.32 -22.48 -7.56
CA ASP A 198 7.45 -21.86 -6.81
C ASP A 198 7.04 -20.62 -5.99
N GLY A 199 5.76 -20.22 -6.04
CA GLY A 199 5.25 -19.07 -5.27
C GLY A 199 5.73 -17.72 -5.79
N GLN A 200 6.27 -17.66 -7.01
CA GLN A 200 6.65 -16.41 -7.65
C GLN A 200 5.41 -15.67 -8.17
N ARG A 201 5.51 -14.37 -8.31
CA ARG A 201 4.43 -13.54 -8.86
C ARG A 201 4.85 -12.98 -10.20
N LEU A 202 3.97 -13.16 -11.20
CA LEU A 202 4.13 -12.61 -12.53
C LEU A 202 2.87 -11.81 -12.87
N ALA A 203 3.02 -10.53 -13.18
CA ALA A 203 1.91 -9.70 -13.61
C ALA A 203 2.23 -8.98 -14.92
N LEU A 204 1.28 -9.00 -15.84
CA LEU A 204 1.29 -8.29 -17.09
C LEU A 204 0.05 -7.41 -17.14
N ARG A 205 0.19 -6.14 -17.49
CA ARG A 205 -0.94 -5.25 -17.67
C ARG A 205 -0.75 -4.42 -18.94
N LEU A 206 -1.76 -4.45 -19.78
CA LEU A 206 -1.85 -3.68 -21.00
C LEU A 206 -3.10 -2.81 -20.91
N GLN A 207 -2.93 -1.51 -20.97
CA GLN A 207 -4.03 -0.56 -20.99
C GLN A 207 -3.89 0.29 -22.24
N ALA A 208 -4.96 0.43 -22.99
CA ALA A 208 -4.97 1.19 -24.21
C ALA A 208 -6.23 2.04 -24.33
N SER A 209 -6.04 3.25 -24.84
CA SER A 209 -7.11 4.14 -25.27
C SER A 209 -6.73 4.79 -26.60
N ARG A 210 -7.61 5.64 -27.12
CA ARG A 210 -7.28 6.47 -28.28
C ARG A 210 -6.08 7.38 -28.03
N PHE A 211 -5.90 7.84 -26.79
CA PHE A 211 -4.94 8.90 -26.44
C PHE A 211 -3.69 8.38 -25.75
N TYR A 212 -3.68 7.16 -25.23
CA TYR A 212 -2.52 6.62 -24.56
C TYR A 212 -2.46 5.11 -24.55
N THR A 213 -1.28 4.58 -24.30
CA THR A 213 -1.03 3.17 -23.97
C THR A 213 -0.15 3.08 -22.73
N VAL A 214 -0.47 2.14 -21.84
CA VAL A 214 0.35 1.81 -20.68
C VAL A 214 0.59 0.31 -20.66
N ASN A 215 1.84 -0.08 -20.70
CA ASN A 215 2.27 -1.47 -20.66
C ASN A 215 3.13 -1.66 -19.41
N SER A 216 2.85 -2.69 -18.64
CA SER A 216 3.69 -3.03 -17.49
C SER A 216 3.88 -4.54 -17.36
N PHE A 217 5.08 -4.90 -16.96
CA PHE A 217 5.50 -6.24 -16.61
C PHE A 217 6.11 -6.17 -15.20
N ASN A 218 5.67 -7.05 -14.31
CA ASN A 218 6.19 -7.15 -12.96
C ASN A 218 6.46 -8.62 -12.62
N PHE A 219 7.69 -8.92 -12.25
CA PHE A 219 8.10 -10.22 -11.74
C PHE A 219 8.59 -10.07 -10.31
N THR A 220 8.15 -10.96 -9.41
CA THR A 220 8.55 -10.94 -8.00
C THR A 220 8.88 -12.36 -7.53
N GLU A 221 10.09 -12.54 -7.01
CA GLU A 221 10.53 -13.71 -6.26
C GLU A 221 10.50 -13.37 -4.76
N PRO A 222 9.56 -13.93 -3.97
CA PRO A 222 9.42 -13.59 -2.54
C PRO A 222 10.61 -14.04 -1.68
N TRP A 223 11.30 -15.09 -2.10
CA TRP A 223 12.41 -15.68 -1.35
C TRP A 223 13.64 -15.84 -2.24
N LEU A 224 14.44 -14.80 -2.35
CA LEU A 224 15.65 -14.79 -3.18
C LEU A 224 16.57 -15.95 -2.86
N GLY A 225 16.80 -16.82 -3.85
CA GLY A 225 17.57 -18.05 -3.70
C GLY A 225 16.90 -19.13 -2.84
N GLY A 226 15.59 -18.98 -2.53
CA GLY A 226 14.79 -19.99 -1.81
C GLY A 226 15.06 -20.17 -0.32
N LYS A 227 16.05 -19.45 0.24
CA LYS A 227 16.52 -19.65 1.63
C LYS A 227 16.36 -18.42 2.53
N ARG A 228 16.24 -17.23 1.98
CA ARG A 228 16.18 -15.98 2.73
C ARG A 228 14.88 -15.24 2.41
N PRO A 229 14.17 -14.72 3.42
CA PRO A 229 12.95 -13.93 3.23
C PRO A 229 13.30 -12.51 2.71
N VAL A 230 13.97 -12.48 1.57
CA VAL A 230 14.30 -11.28 0.83
C VAL A 230 13.59 -11.37 -0.52
N GLN A 231 12.62 -10.50 -0.72
CA GLN A 231 11.90 -10.39 -1.97
C GLN A 231 12.79 -9.70 -3.01
N PHE A 232 12.88 -10.27 -4.18
CA PHE A 232 13.48 -9.66 -5.37
C PHE A 232 12.37 -9.32 -6.36
N SER A 233 12.43 -8.14 -6.97
CA SER A 233 11.44 -7.72 -7.97
C SER A 233 12.09 -7.03 -9.16
N VAL A 234 11.52 -7.27 -10.33
CA VAL A 234 11.85 -6.58 -11.58
C VAL A 234 10.56 -6.03 -12.17
N GLN A 235 10.56 -4.74 -12.47
CA GLN A 235 9.45 -4.07 -13.11
C GLN A 235 9.92 -3.40 -14.41
N LEU A 236 9.18 -3.64 -15.49
CA LEU A 236 9.31 -2.92 -16.74
C LEU A 236 8.02 -2.16 -16.96
N SER A 237 8.13 -0.93 -17.43
CA SER A 237 6.97 -0.10 -17.74
C SER A 237 7.20 0.73 -18.97
N GLN A 238 6.14 0.95 -19.72
CA GLN A 238 6.12 1.88 -20.84
C GLN A 238 4.79 2.61 -20.84
N THR A 239 4.85 3.92 -20.87
CA THR A 239 3.69 4.80 -20.97
C THR A 239 3.88 5.71 -22.17
N LYS A 240 2.98 5.65 -23.14
CA LYS A 240 2.97 6.54 -24.29
C LYS A 240 1.66 7.28 -24.36
N GLN A 241 1.71 8.59 -24.42
CA GLN A 241 0.54 9.46 -24.55
C GLN A 241 0.66 10.31 -25.80
N PHE A 242 -0.44 10.45 -26.53
CA PHE A 242 -0.55 11.22 -27.75
C PHE A 242 -1.22 12.56 -27.45
N MET A 243 -0.86 13.58 -28.24
CA MET A 243 -1.47 14.89 -28.07
C MET A 243 -2.94 14.89 -28.51
N PHE A 244 -3.79 15.51 -27.71
CA PHE A 244 -5.19 15.71 -28.05
C PHE A 244 -5.33 16.85 -29.04
N ASN A 245 -6.01 16.60 -30.16
CA ASN A 245 -6.38 17.62 -31.11
C ASN A 245 -7.81 18.11 -30.85
N PRO A 246 -7.99 19.34 -30.33
CA PRO A 246 -9.30 19.84 -29.95
C PRO A 246 -10.22 20.16 -31.14
N TYR A 247 -9.69 20.30 -32.34
CA TYR A 247 -10.49 20.63 -33.53
C TYR A 247 -11.30 19.44 -34.07
N ASN A 248 -10.75 18.26 -34.00
CA ASN A 248 -11.39 17.06 -34.54
C ASN A 248 -11.62 15.95 -33.50
N TYR A 249 -11.30 16.22 -32.23
CA TYR A 249 -11.41 15.28 -31.11
C TYR A 249 -10.66 13.96 -31.32
N THR A 250 -9.52 14.03 -32.04
CA THR A 250 -8.68 12.86 -32.33
C THR A 250 -7.34 12.96 -31.61
N ALA A 251 -6.64 11.82 -31.52
CA ALA A 251 -5.26 11.79 -31.07
C ALA A 251 -4.32 12.04 -32.26
N ASP A 252 -3.43 13.00 -32.11
CA ASP A 252 -2.31 13.19 -33.01
C ASP A 252 -1.17 12.28 -32.60
N LYS A 253 -1.00 11.17 -33.32
CA LYS A 253 -0.01 10.14 -33.02
C LYS A 253 1.42 10.54 -33.39
N SER A 254 1.60 11.59 -34.16
CA SER A 254 2.92 12.14 -34.46
C SER A 254 3.48 12.94 -33.26
N ARG A 255 2.59 13.49 -32.44
CA ARG A 255 2.93 14.31 -31.27
C ARG A 255 2.68 13.52 -30.00
N TYR A 256 3.76 13.16 -29.32
CA TYR A 256 3.67 12.26 -28.16
C TYR A 256 4.76 12.50 -27.13
N PHE A 257 4.52 12.02 -25.93
CA PHE A 257 5.59 11.62 -25.01
C PHE A 257 5.57 10.11 -24.76
N ASN A 258 6.74 9.54 -24.54
CA ASN A 258 6.93 8.14 -24.18
C ASN A 258 7.86 8.04 -22.97
N ILE A 259 7.43 7.35 -21.92
CA ILE A 259 8.21 7.08 -20.72
C ILE A 259 8.45 5.58 -20.67
N SER A 260 9.70 5.16 -20.82
CA SER A 260 10.10 3.75 -20.70
C SER A 260 10.94 3.58 -19.44
N GLY A 261 10.59 2.60 -18.61
CA GLY A 261 11.23 2.40 -17.32
C GLY A 261 11.60 0.96 -17.02
N VAL A 262 12.71 0.78 -16.33
CA VAL A 262 13.11 -0.48 -15.69
C VAL A 262 13.41 -0.20 -14.22
N SER A 263 12.95 -1.06 -13.33
CA SER A 263 13.26 -0.99 -11.91
C SER A 263 13.57 -2.38 -11.37
N VAL A 264 14.61 -2.45 -10.55
CA VAL A 264 15.03 -3.66 -9.85
C VAL A 264 15.06 -3.38 -8.37
N GLY A 265 14.46 -4.24 -7.57
CA GLY A 265 14.33 -4.00 -6.15
C GLY A 265 14.53 -5.21 -5.27
N LEU A 266 14.88 -4.92 -4.04
CA LEU A 266 14.95 -5.87 -2.93
C LEU A 266 14.08 -5.35 -1.79
N ALA A 267 13.30 -6.24 -1.19
CA ALA A 267 12.55 -5.93 0.02
C ALA A 267 12.80 -7.00 1.09
N LYS A 268 13.02 -6.57 2.32
CA LYS A 268 13.31 -7.46 3.46
C LYS A 268 12.45 -7.09 4.64
N ARG A 269 11.78 -8.08 5.21
CA ARG A 269 11.12 -7.96 6.52
C ARG A 269 12.20 -7.84 7.60
N LEU A 270 12.06 -6.85 8.46
CA LEU A 270 12.94 -6.63 9.60
C LEU A 270 12.42 -7.41 10.81
N THR A 271 13.29 -7.63 11.79
CA THR A 271 12.94 -8.28 13.06
C THR A 271 12.98 -7.28 14.24
N VAL A 272 13.53 -6.11 14.01
CA VAL A 272 13.68 -5.03 14.99
C VAL A 272 13.16 -3.73 14.35
N PRO A 273 12.32 -2.96 15.03
CA PRO A 273 11.78 -3.11 16.39
C PRO A 273 10.71 -4.20 16.51
N ASP A 274 9.99 -4.49 15.45
CA ASP A 274 9.06 -5.61 15.31
C ASP A 274 9.12 -6.17 13.88
N ASP A 275 8.51 -7.31 13.64
CA ASP A 275 8.57 -7.99 12.36
C ASP A 275 7.43 -7.60 11.38
N TYR A 276 6.72 -6.54 11.67
CA TYR A 276 5.82 -5.86 10.72
C TYR A 276 6.54 -4.84 9.83
N PHE A 277 7.79 -4.49 10.18
CA PHE A 277 8.59 -3.59 9.36
C PHE A 277 9.16 -4.27 8.13
N THR A 278 9.07 -3.58 6.98
CA THR A 278 9.68 -3.98 5.71
C THR A 278 10.55 -2.85 5.19
N LEU A 279 11.81 -3.15 4.92
CA LEU A 279 12.74 -2.24 4.23
C LEU A 279 12.81 -2.65 2.76
N SER A 280 12.44 -1.73 1.88
CA SER A 280 12.49 -1.90 0.43
C SER A 280 13.51 -0.95 -0.19
N GLN A 281 14.24 -1.43 -1.18
CA GLN A 281 15.25 -0.67 -1.91
C GLN A 281 15.10 -0.95 -3.41
N PHE A 282 15.03 0.09 -4.23
CA PHE A 282 14.86 -0.03 -5.67
C PHE A 282 15.88 0.87 -6.39
N ILE A 283 16.48 0.35 -7.44
CA ILE A 283 17.20 1.12 -8.45
C ILE A 283 16.32 1.15 -9.68
N GLY A 284 15.99 2.33 -10.15
CA GLY A 284 15.13 2.55 -11.31
C GLY A 284 15.80 3.46 -12.33
N PHE A 285 15.61 3.12 -13.59
CA PHE A 285 15.96 3.99 -14.72
C PHE A 285 14.71 4.24 -15.55
N GLN A 286 14.44 5.51 -15.85
CA GLN A 286 13.35 5.95 -16.71
C GLN A 286 13.89 6.86 -17.81
N TYR A 287 13.46 6.60 -19.02
CA TYR A 287 13.78 7.40 -20.20
C TYR A 287 12.50 8.08 -20.69
N TYR A 288 12.55 9.39 -20.72
CA TYR A 288 11.48 10.26 -21.23
C TYR A 288 11.85 10.68 -22.66
N ASP A 289 10.96 10.50 -23.60
CA ASP A 289 11.11 10.86 -25.00
C ASP A 289 9.89 11.69 -25.44
N LEU A 290 10.12 12.92 -25.89
CA LEU A 290 9.10 13.86 -26.29
C LEU A 290 9.27 14.23 -27.76
N ASN A 291 8.18 14.17 -28.49
CA ASN A 291 8.13 14.59 -29.90
C ASN A 291 6.96 15.55 -30.13
N GLU A 292 7.27 16.82 -30.30
CA GLU A 292 6.33 17.94 -30.45
C GLU A 292 5.20 17.94 -29.40
N TYR A 293 5.51 17.51 -28.17
CA TYR A 293 4.53 17.36 -27.10
C TYR A 293 4.71 18.44 -26.03
N ASN A 294 4.00 19.56 -26.21
CA ASN A 294 4.00 20.66 -25.25
C ASN A 294 2.88 20.48 -24.24
N THR A 295 3.23 20.24 -23.00
CA THR A 295 2.29 20.24 -21.86
C THR A 295 2.73 21.26 -20.83
N GLY A 296 1.84 21.57 -19.88
CA GLY A 296 2.18 22.49 -18.80
C GLY A 296 3.33 22.02 -17.88
N LEU A 297 3.73 20.73 -17.91
CA LEU A 297 4.86 20.20 -17.13
C LEU A 297 6.16 20.21 -17.92
N PHE A 298 6.10 19.86 -19.19
CA PHE A 298 7.29 19.85 -20.03
C PHE A 298 7.56 21.26 -20.55
N THR A 299 8.64 21.84 -20.14
CA THR A 299 9.07 23.16 -20.59
C THR A 299 9.76 23.13 -21.96
N PHE A 300 9.98 21.93 -22.51
CA PHE A 300 10.45 21.65 -23.86
C PHE A 300 9.53 20.63 -24.53
N GLY A 301 9.18 20.85 -25.79
CA GLY A 301 8.28 19.96 -26.55
C GLY A 301 8.99 18.84 -27.31
N ASN A 302 10.28 18.98 -27.55
CA ASN A 302 11.14 18.01 -28.23
C ASN A 302 12.37 17.73 -27.38
N GLY A 303 12.74 16.45 -27.29
CA GLY A 303 13.94 16.05 -26.59
C GLY A 303 13.75 14.87 -25.65
N SER A 304 14.72 14.65 -24.78
CA SER A 304 14.73 13.49 -23.89
C SER A 304 15.27 13.81 -22.52
N SER A 305 14.79 13.08 -21.51
CA SER A 305 15.34 13.14 -20.15
C SER A 305 15.60 11.76 -19.60
N ASN A 306 16.67 11.64 -18.85
CA ASN A 306 17.09 10.41 -18.17
C ASN A 306 16.89 10.56 -16.66
N ASN A 307 16.28 9.57 -16.04
CA ASN A 307 16.05 9.54 -14.60
C ASN A 307 16.62 8.23 -14.02
N LEU A 308 17.82 8.30 -13.45
CA LEU A 308 18.39 7.22 -12.68
C LEU A 308 18.18 7.51 -11.20
N SER A 309 17.37 6.71 -10.54
CA SER A 309 16.97 6.94 -9.16
C SER A 309 17.20 5.73 -8.27
N TYR A 310 17.55 5.99 -7.03
CA TYR A 310 17.54 5.03 -5.93
C TYR A 310 16.41 5.38 -4.98
N THR A 311 15.54 4.41 -4.72
CA THR A 311 14.43 4.58 -3.80
C THR A 311 14.59 3.65 -2.61
N VAL A 312 14.53 4.20 -1.41
CA VAL A 312 14.45 3.44 -0.17
C VAL A 312 13.11 3.71 0.50
N ALA A 313 12.46 2.67 0.97
CA ALA A 313 11.20 2.81 1.71
C ALA A 313 11.19 1.90 2.94
N LEU A 314 10.80 2.47 4.06
CA LEU A 314 10.53 1.76 5.30
C LEU A 314 9.02 1.79 5.54
N SER A 315 8.40 0.64 5.50
CA SER A 315 6.97 0.48 5.75
C SER A 315 6.71 -0.42 6.95
N ARG A 316 5.62 -0.16 7.66
CA ARG A 316 5.11 -1.01 8.73
C ARG A 316 3.62 -1.19 8.56
N ASN A 317 3.17 -2.43 8.53
CA ASN A 317 1.76 -2.74 8.43
C ASN A 317 1.40 -3.86 9.42
N ASN A 318 0.63 -3.50 10.45
CA ASN A 318 0.06 -4.44 11.41
C ASN A 318 -1.46 -4.31 11.50
N THR A 319 -2.12 -3.91 10.42
CA THR A 319 -3.59 -3.83 10.38
C THR A 319 -4.22 -5.19 10.60
N TYR A 320 -5.33 -5.20 11.34
CA TYR A 320 -6.00 -6.45 11.74
C TYR A 320 -6.82 -7.05 10.60
N THR A 321 -6.75 -8.36 10.53
CA THR A 321 -7.56 -9.38 9.85
C THR A 321 -8.19 -9.05 8.50
N ASP A 322 -8.83 -7.92 8.31
CA ASP A 322 -9.54 -7.59 7.07
C ASP A 322 -8.84 -6.43 6.35
N PRO A 323 -8.23 -6.67 5.18
CA PRO A 323 -7.53 -5.61 4.44
C PRO A 323 -8.46 -4.52 3.90
N ILE A 324 -9.76 -4.80 3.74
CA ILE A 324 -10.75 -3.86 3.19
C ILE A 324 -11.39 -3.03 4.30
N TYR A 325 -11.67 -3.66 5.43
CA TYR A 325 -12.26 -3.02 6.60
C TYR A 325 -11.45 -3.32 7.86
N PRO A 326 -10.21 -2.78 7.98
CA PRO A 326 -9.42 -2.96 9.18
C PRO A 326 -10.11 -2.34 10.39
N THR A 327 -10.16 -3.08 11.48
CA THR A 327 -10.76 -2.62 12.75
C THR A 327 -9.72 -2.15 13.77
N GLY A 328 -8.45 -2.37 13.49
CA GLY A 328 -7.34 -1.97 14.34
C GLY A 328 -6.00 -2.05 13.62
N GLY A 329 -4.95 -1.59 14.29
CA GLY A 329 -3.60 -1.56 13.77
C GLY A 329 -3.25 -0.27 13.04
N SER A 330 -2.11 -0.27 12.39
CA SER A 330 -1.58 0.90 11.68
C SER A 330 -0.86 0.49 10.40
N ASN A 331 -0.84 1.39 9.44
CA ASN A 331 -0.05 1.26 8.23
C ASN A 331 0.67 2.58 7.99
N PHE A 332 2.00 2.58 7.92
CA PHE A 332 2.76 3.76 7.56
C PHE A 332 3.96 3.42 6.70
N THR A 333 4.34 4.38 5.86
CA THR A 333 5.46 4.27 4.94
C THR A 333 6.21 5.60 4.89
N LEU A 334 7.50 5.52 5.13
CA LEU A 334 8.46 6.58 4.84
C LEU A 334 9.28 6.17 3.62
N SER A 335 9.29 6.97 2.58
CA SER A 335 10.08 6.70 1.36
C SER A 335 10.93 7.89 0.96
N ALA A 336 12.12 7.61 0.46
CA ALA A 336 13.02 8.59 -0.12
C ALA A 336 13.46 8.09 -1.50
N LYS A 337 13.20 8.90 -2.54
CA LYS A 337 13.66 8.69 -3.92
C LYS A 337 14.73 9.72 -4.20
N LEU A 338 15.91 9.26 -4.51
CA LEU A 338 17.12 10.07 -4.67
C LEU A 338 17.70 9.82 -6.06
N THR A 339 18.10 10.87 -6.75
CA THR A 339 18.85 10.76 -7.98
C THR A 339 20.32 11.07 -7.74
N PHE A 340 21.18 10.79 -8.71
CA PHE A 340 22.58 11.18 -8.63
C PHE A 340 22.71 12.71 -8.77
N PRO A 341 23.54 13.38 -7.97
CA PRO A 341 23.74 14.83 -8.03
C PRO A 341 24.68 15.21 -9.18
N TYR A 342 24.17 15.13 -10.42
CA TYR A 342 24.98 15.34 -11.65
C TYR A 342 25.63 16.71 -11.69
N SER A 343 24.95 17.75 -11.17
CA SER A 343 25.45 19.14 -11.15
C SER A 343 26.73 19.33 -10.33
N ALA A 344 27.02 18.40 -9.42
CA ALA A 344 28.27 18.43 -8.65
C ALA A 344 29.48 17.83 -9.40
N PHE A 345 29.24 17.18 -10.54
CA PHE A 345 30.26 16.42 -11.28
C PHE A 345 30.39 16.78 -12.76
N ASN A 346 29.55 17.70 -13.24
CA ASN A 346 29.63 18.23 -14.59
C ASN A 346 30.04 19.71 -14.54
N ASP A 347 30.70 20.18 -15.58
CA ASP A 347 31.23 21.56 -15.68
C ASP A 347 30.18 22.53 -16.28
N VAL A 348 28.87 22.27 -16.10
CA VAL A 348 27.80 23.13 -16.62
C VAL A 348 27.53 24.27 -15.64
N ASP A 349 27.58 25.50 -16.14
CA ASP A 349 27.21 26.68 -15.37
C ASP A 349 25.69 26.87 -15.36
N TYR A 350 25.03 26.18 -14.41
CA TYR A 350 23.59 26.25 -14.25
C TYR A 350 23.09 27.65 -13.86
N LYS A 351 23.93 28.46 -13.23
CA LYS A 351 23.58 29.85 -12.91
C LYS A 351 23.47 30.70 -14.16
N ALA A 352 24.45 30.62 -15.04
CA ALA A 352 24.44 31.34 -16.32
C ALA A 352 23.23 30.91 -17.18
N LEU A 353 22.94 29.60 -17.25
CA LEU A 353 21.75 29.07 -17.96
C LEU A 353 20.43 29.58 -17.35
N LYS A 354 20.37 29.69 -16.03
CA LYS A 354 19.18 30.21 -15.35
C LYS A 354 19.00 31.68 -15.63
N ASP A 355 20.05 32.49 -15.49
CA ASP A 355 20.00 33.93 -15.71
C ASP A 355 19.61 34.22 -17.18
N GLU A 356 20.22 33.53 -18.18
CA GLU A 356 19.82 33.61 -19.59
C GLU A 356 18.34 33.25 -19.80
N ARG A 357 17.87 32.17 -19.15
CA ARG A 357 16.48 31.75 -19.26
C ARG A 357 15.50 32.77 -18.69
N ASP A 358 15.80 33.30 -17.51
CA ASP A 358 14.95 34.29 -16.85
C ASP A 358 14.86 35.56 -17.69
N ASP A 359 15.94 36.04 -18.28
CA ASP A 359 15.95 37.18 -19.24
C ASP A 359 15.07 36.90 -20.48
N LEU A 360 15.15 35.68 -21.03
CA LEU A 360 14.31 35.28 -22.18
C LEU A 360 12.82 35.16 -21.83
N VAL A 361 12.49 34.71 -20.61
CA VAL A 361 11.11 34.69 -20.10
C VAL A 361 10.57 36.08 -19.98
N ASP A 362 11.36 37.04 -19.48
CA ASP A 362 10.98 38.44 -19.41
C ASP A 362 10.74 39.04 -20.80
N GLN A 363 11.60 38.70 -21.79
CA GLN A 363 11.40 39.09 -23.19
C GLN A 363 10.08 38.56 -23.78
N LEU A 364 9.73 37.30 -23.51
CA LEU A 364 8.45 36.70 -23.92
C LEU A 364 7.26 37.34 -23.20
N GLY A 365 7.45 37.86 -21.98
CA GLY A 365 6.43 38.64 -21.26
C GLY A 365 6.11 39.95 -21.96
N VAL A 366 7.09 40.54 -22.65
CA VAL A 366 6.94 41.78 -23.44
C VAL A 366 6.43 41.49 -24.87
N ASP A 367 7.01 40.48 -25.52
CA ASP A 367 6.64 40.03 -26.87
C ASP A 367 6.37 38.53 -26.90
N PRO A 368 5.10 38.08 -26.67
CA PRO A 368 4.73 36.68 -26.71
C PRO A 368 4.89 35.99 -28.07
N THR A 369 5.14 36.77 -29.15
CA THR A 369 5.32 36.23 -30.51
C THR A 369 6.79 35.93 -30.85
N ASN A 370 7.72 36.20 -29.95
CA ASN A 370 9.15 35.93 -30.14
C ASN A 370 9.44 34.42 -30.06
N THR A 371 9.28 33.73 -31.19
CA THR A 371 9.53 32.28 -31.30
C THR A 371 10.98 31.93 -30.99
N SER A 372 11.93 32.79 -31.37
CA SER A 372 13.38 32.52 -31.11
C SER A 372 13.70 32.47 -29.62
N ALA A 373 13.08 33.32 -28.81
CA ALA A 373 13.25 33.28 -27.36
C ALA A 373 12.61 32.00 -26.78
N GLY A 374 11.43 31.61 -27.29
CA GLY A 374 10.76 30.37 -26.89
C GLY A 374 11.58 29.10 -27.21
N ASP A 375 12.16 29.03 -28.42
CA ASP A 375 13.00 27.92 -28.83
C ASP A 375 14.27 27.83 -27.96
N ARG A 376 14.91 28.99 -27.67
CA ARG A 376 16.10 29.02 -26.81
C ARG A 376 15.82 28.61 -25.36
N ILE A 377 14.66 28.99 -24.79
CA ILE A 377 14.22 28.51 -23.48
C ILE A 377 14.08 26.99 -23.49
N ALA A 378 13.46 26.41 -24.54
CA ALA A 378 13.31 24.98 -24.66
C ALA A 378 14.65 24.24 -24.73
N GLU A 379 15.65 24.78 -25.44
CA GLU A 379 17.02 24.25 -25.49
C GLU A 379 17.69 24.29 -24.12
N ILE A 380 17.62 25.42 -23.41
CA ILE A 380 18.17 25.56 -22.06
C ILE A 380 17.51 24.56 -21.10
N ASP A 381 16.19 24.43 -21.13
CA ASP A 381 15.49 23.50 -20.26
C ASP A 381 15.79 22.03 -20.64
N GLN A 382 15.99 21.72 -21.94
CA GLN A 382 16.43 20.40 -22.38
C GLN A 382 17.85 20.10 -21.85
N GLU A 383 18.77 21.05 -21.85
CA GLU A 383 20.10 20.88 -21.29
C GLU A 383 20.05 20.71 -19.76
N ARG A 384 19.30 21.54 -19.06
CA ARG A 384 19.12 21.48 -17.60
C ARG A 384 18.53 20.16 -17.15
N TYR A 385 17.57 19.59 -17.89
CA TYR A 385 16.81 18.40 -17.50
C TYR A 385 17.17 17.13 -18.26
N LYS A 386 18.27 17.13 -19.03
CA LYS A 386 18.75 15.94 -19.74
C LYS A 386 18.98 14.74 -18.82
N TRP A 387 19.52 14.98 -17.64
CA TRP A 387 19.59 14.04 -16.53
C TRP A 387 18.83 14.63 -15.35
N LEU A 388 17.79 13.98 -14.89
CA LEU A 388 16.99 14.50 -13.79
C LEU A 388 17.76 14.40 -12.47
N GLU A 389 17.71 15.48 -11.68
CA GLU A 389 18.41 15.60 -10.42
C GLU A 389 17.46 16.16 -9.37
N PHE A 390 17.13 15.32 -8.38
CA PHE A 390 16.18 15.68 -7.32
C PHE A 390 16.26 14.70 -6.15
N TYR A 391 15.70 15.12 -5.04
CA TYR A 391 15.30 14.22 -3.97
C TYR A 391 13.80 14.38 -3.70
N LYS A 392 13.15 13.26 -3.39
CA LYS A 392 11.71 13.22 -3.09
C LYS A 392 11.49 12.39 -1.85
N ILE A 393 10.96 12.99 -0.79
CA ILE A 393 10.68 12.33 0.48
C ILE A 393 9.18 12.33 0.68
N LYS A 394 8.60 11.17 1.01
CA LYS A 394 7.18 11.03 1.28
C LYS A 394 6.97 10.26 2.56
N PHE A 395 6.01 10.71 3.33
CA PHE A 395 5.53 10.03 4.51
C PHE A 395 4.01 9.87 4.45
N LYS A 396 3.54 8.64 4.61
CA LYS A 396 2.12 8.30 4.72
C LYS A 396 1.90 7.51 5.98
N GLY A 397 0.83 7.81 6.69
CA GLY A 397 0.45 7.07 7.88
C GLY A 397 -1.05 7.04 8.07
N GLU A 398 -1.54 5.90 8.52
CA GLU A 398 -2.94 5.70 8.90
C GLU A 398 -3.03 4.76 10.10
N TRP A 399 -4.02 4.99 10.93
CA TRP A 399 -4.36 4.13 12.05
C TRP A 399 -5.81 3.74 11.98
N PHE A 400 -6.11 2.58 12.53
CA PHE A 400 -7.47 2.09 12.68
C PHE A 400 -7.74 1.79 14.14
N THR A 401 -8.83 2.33 14.66
CA THR A 401 -9.24 2.12 16.05
C THR A 401 -10.74 1.88 16.10
N ALA A 402 -11.12 0.70 16.57
CA ALA A 402 -12.53 0.41 16.82
C ALA A 402 -13.03 1.20 18.05
N LEU A 403 -13.90 2.18 17.84
CA LEU A 403 -14.56 2.92 18.91
C LEU A 403 -15.68 2.09 19.55
N THR A 404 -16.32 1.25 18.75
CA THR A 404 -17.30 0.27 19.16
C THR A 404 -17.18 -0.98 18.28
N LYS A 405 -17.96 -2.04 18.55
CA LYS A 405 -17.96 -3.25 17.71
C LYS A 405 -18.22 -2.99 16.21
N LYS A 406 -18.82 -1.85 15.86
CA LYS A 406 -19.20 -1.53 14.48
C LYS A 406 -18.56 -0.23 13.97
N LEU A 407 -18.06 0.63 14.84
CA LEU A 407 -17.60 1.95 14.45
C LEU A 407 -16.09 2.03 14.51
N VAL A 408 -15.46 2.34 13.37
CA VAL A 408 -14.00 2.44 13.26
C VAL A 408 -13.60 3.86 12.91
N LEU A 409 -12.67 4.42 13.69
CA LEU A 409 -12.02 5.68 13.43
C LEU A 409 -10.71 5.44 12.67
N ARG A 410 -10.50 6.18 11.57
CA ARG A 410 -9.28 6.16 10.76
C ARG A 410 -8.70 7.56 10.61
N PRO A 411 -7.80 8.01 11.48
CA PRO A 411 -6.92 9.14 11.20
C PRO A 411 -5.85 8.74 10.18
N ALA A 412 -5.59 9.63 9.23
CA ALA A 412 -4.52 9.46 8.25
C ALA A 412 -3.83 10.80 7.96
N PHE A 413 -2.56 10.75 7.57
CA PHE A 413 -1.80 11.91 7.17
C PHE A 413 -0.78 11.55 6.10
N GLU A 414 -0.51 12.51 5.23
CA GLU A 414 0.46 12.39 4.15
C GLU A 414 1.28 13.67 4.04
N PHE A 415 2.58 13.51 3.80
CA PHE A 415 3.52 14.59 3.51
C PHE A 415 4.38 14.20 2.32
N GLY A 416 4.69 15.17 1.46
CA GLY A 416 5.62 14.98 0.37
C GLY A 416 6.47 16.22 0.17
N PHE A 417 7.74 15.98 -0.07
CA PHE A 417 8.76 17.00 -0.31
C PHE A 417 9.57 16.61 -1.54
N LEU A 418 9.61 17.49 -2.51
CA LEU A 418 10.42 17.41 -3.72
C LEU A 418 11.40 18.57 -3.73
N GLY A 419 12.70 18.29 -3.82
CA GLY A 419 13.73 19.31 -3.81
C GLY A 419 14.82 19.05 -4.84
N ALA A 420 15.61 20.05 -5.10
CA ALA A 420 16.81 19.99 -5.93
C ALA A 420 18.07 20.05 -5.06
N TYR A 421 19.14 19.37 -5.47
CA TYR A 421 20.45 19.50 -4.82
C TYR A 421 21.12 20.82 -5.19
N ASN A 422 20.87 21.31 -6.40
CA ASN A 422 21.38 22.58 -6.92
C ASN A 422 20.22 23.56 -7.14
N ASN A 423 20.23 24.69 -6.43
CA ASN A 423 19.18 25.70 -6.48
C ASN A 423 19.11 26.45 -7.82
N ASP A 424 20.26 26.62 -8.50
CA ASP A 424 20.29 27.31 -9.81
C ASP A 424 19.73 26.41 -10.92
N ARG A 425 19.89 25.10 -10.77
CA ARG A 425 19.21 24.13 -11.62
C ARG A 425 17.71 24.10 -11.38
N GLY A 426 17.30 24.28 -10.13
CA GLY A 426 15.91 24.34 -9.69
C GLY A 426 15.23 22.98 -9.58
N VAL A 427 14.00 23.01 -9.08
CA VAL A 427 13.16 21.80 -8.93
C VAL A 427 12.67 21.35 -10.29
N ILE A 428 12.82 20.06 -10.56
CA ILE A 428 12.38 19.46 -11.83
C ILE A 428 10.88 19.68 -12.09
N PRO A 429 10.45 19.78 -13.35
CA PRO A 429 9.03 19.90 -13.70
C PRO A 429 8.25 18.59 -13.54
N PHE A 430 8.96 17.45 -13.58
CA PHE A 430 8.39 16.13 -13.39
C PHE A 430 8.24 15.80 -11.91
N GLU A 431 7.50 14.75 -11.57
CA GLU A 431 7.38 14.25 -10.18
C GLU A 431 6.70 15.21 -9.19
N ARG A 432 6.17 16.35 -9.64
CA ARG A 432 5.49 17.33 -8.80
C ARG A 432 4.14 16.84 -8.31
N PHE A 433 3.69 17.38 -7.19
CA PHE A 433 2.45 17.02 -6.52
C PHE A 433 1.30 17.91 -6.99
N PHE A 434 0.18 17.28 -7.30
CA PHE A 434 -1.05 17.95 -7.69
C PHE A 434 -2.17 17.57 -6.72
N LEU A 435 -2.59 18.52 -5.90
CA LEU A 435 -3.54 18.31 -4.82
C LEU A 435 -4.96 18.67 -5.27
N GLY A 436 -5.94 17.84 -4.89
CA GLY A 436 -7.36 18.04 -5.11
C GLY A 436 -8.04 16.92 -5.90
N GLY A 437 -9.34 16.77 -5.68
CA GLY A 437 -10.20 15.82 -6.37
C GLY A 437 -10.05 14.37 -5.95
N ASP A 438 -10.38 13.48 -6.87
CA ASP A 438 -10.27 12.02 -6.74
C ASP A 438 -9.19 11.41 -7.65
N GLY A 439 -8.58 12.24 -8.50
CA GLY A 439 -7.62 11.80 -9.52
C GLY A 439 -8.27 11.15 -10.75
N MET A 440 -9.61 11.07 -10.79
CA MET A 440 -10.35 10.47 -11.90
C MET A 440 -10.54 11.47 -13.05
N GLY A 441 -10.63 10.97 -14.26
CA GLY A 441 -10.92 11.80 -15.44
C GLY A 441 -9.75 12.62 -15.98
N MET A 442 -8.61 12.65 -15.30
CA MET A 442 -7.39 13.31 -15.78
C MET A 442 -6.35 12.30 -16.19
N TYR A 443 -6.22 12.06 -17.48
CA TYR A 443 -5.27 11.10 -18.06
C TYR A 443 -3.92 11.75 -18.37
N ASN A 444 -3.35 12.46 -17.39
CA ASN A 444 -2.00 12.99 -17.52
C ASN A 444 -1.02 11.98 -16.95
N LEU A 445 -0.33 11.27 -17.85
CA LEU A 445 0.62 10.21 -17.52
C LEU A 445 2.08 10.69 -17.57
N ASP A 446 2.29 11.98 -17.44
CA ASP A 446 3.54 12.71 -17.60
C ASP A 446 4.48 12.67 -16.39
N GLY A 447 4.19 11.82 -15.42
CA GLY A 447 4.98 11.65 -14.20
C GLY A 447 4.53 12.53 -13.03
N ARG A 448 3.44 13.31 -13.21
CA ARG A 448 2.82 14.04 -12.09
C ARG A 448 2.25 13.08 -11.05
N GLU A 449 2.24 13.50 -9.81
CA GLU A 449 1.64 12.73 -8.71
C GLU A 449 0.36 13.41 -8.23
N ASN A 450 -0.78 12.77 -8.48
CA ASN A 450 -2.08 13.28 -8.02
C ASN A 450 -2.30 12.87 -6.56
N ILE A 451 -2.57 13.86 -5.72
CA ILE A 451 -2.88 13.68 -4.30
C ILE A 451 -4.37 14.00 -4.11
N PRO A 452 -5.22 12.99 -3.90
CA PRO A 452 -6.65 13.21 -3.74
C PRO A 452 -6.95 14.05 -2.50
N LEU A 453 -7.84 15.02 -2.65
CA LEU A 453 -8.48 15.74 -1.54
C LEU A 453 -9.95 15.97 -1.92
N ARG A 454 -10.83 15.27 -1.23
CA ARG A 454 -12.27 15.28 -1.50
C ARG A 454 -12.89 16.63 -1.19
N GLY A 455 -13.94 17.03 -1.92
CA GLY A 455 -14.61 18.33 -1.80
C GLY A 455 -13.97 19.44 -2.63
N TYR A 456 -13.01 19.10 -3.48
CA TYR A 456 -12.38 20.03 -4.43
C TYR A 456 -12.21 19.37 -5.80
N PRO A 457 -12.20 20.15 -6.90
CA PRO A 457 -11.91 19.62 -8.24
C PRO A 457 -10.50 19.05 -8.34
N ASN A 458 -10.30 18.19 -9.34
CA ASN A 458 -9.01 17.58 -9.61
C ASN A 458 -7.91 18.64 -9.80
N GLN A 459 -6.78 18.49 -9.08
CA GLN A 459 -5.58 19.33 -9.17
C GLN A 459 -5.78 20.81 -8.81
N SER A 460 -6.96 21.22 -8.37
CA SER A 460 -7.33 22.62 -8.19
C SER A 460 -6.64 23.34 -7.04
N LEU A 461 -6.03 22.62 -6.12
CA LEU A 461 -5.37 23.17 -4.94
C LEU A 461 -3.87 23.35 -5.10
N SER A 462 -3.33 23.06 -6.27
CA SER A 462 -1.93 23.29 -6.63
C SER A 462 -1.80 24.36 -7.68
N ALA A 463 -0.61 24.95 -7.82
CA ALA A 463 -0.26 25.77 -8.95
C ALA A 463 -0.37 24.99 -10.28
N GLN A 464 -0.43 25.68 -11.40
CA GLN A 464 -0.59 25.05 -12.72
C GLN A 464 0.55 24.07 -13.04
N ASP A 465 1.75 24.33 -12.54
CA ASP A 465 2.93 23.49 -12.67
C ASP A 465 3.11 22.48 -11.51
N GLY A 466 2.12 22.39 -10.62
CA GLY A 466 2.14 21.54 -9.43
C GLY A 466 2.95 22.11 -8.28
N GLY A 467 2.87 21.49 -7.11
CA GLY A 467 3.64 21.84 -5.93
C GLY A 467 4.88 20.95 -5.73
N SER A 468 5.89 21.48 -5.08
CA SER A 468 7.04 20.72 -4.62
C SER A 468 6.88 20.16 -3.19
N ILE A 469 5.92 20.71 -2.45
CA ILE A 469 5.59 20.29 -1.09
C ILE A 469 4.08 20.14 -0.96
N TYR A 470 3.63 19.09 -0.26
CA TYR A 470 2.25 18.99 0.16
C TYR A 470 2.13 18.38 1.55
N ASN A 471 1.03 18.71 2.20
CA ASN A 471 0.57 18.02 3.38
C ASN A 471 -0.94 17.76 3.27
N LYS A 472 -1.36 16.62 3.81
CA LYS A 472 -2.76 16.21 3.86
C LYS A 472 -3.04 15.48 5.16
N TYR A 473 -4.18 15.80 5.76
CA TYR A 473 -4.74 15.15 6.92
C TYR A 473 -6.15 14.65 6.59
N SER A 474 -6.50 13.48 7.09
CA SER A 474 -7.82 12.90 6.91
C SER A 474 -8.26 12.22 8.21
N LEU A 475 -9.50 12.43 8.59
CA LEU A 475 -10.16 11.75 9.67
C LEU A 475 -11.44 11.13 9.14
N GLU A 476 -11.51 9.80 9.13
CA GLU A 476 -12.70 9.07 8.67
C GLU A 476 -13.33 8.31 9.83
N LEU A 477 -14.64 8.34 9.88
CA LEU A 477 -15.44 7.49 10.74
C LEU A 477 -16.21 6.52 9.85
N ARG A 478 -15.95 5.22 10.01
CA ARG A 478 -16.45 4.13 9.15
C ARG A 478 -17.46 3.28 9.89
N TYR A 479 -18.54 2.94 9.21
CA TYR A 479 -19.61 2.08 9.74
C TYR A 479 -19.94 0.95 8.75
N PRO A 480 -19.82 -0.34 9.13
CA PRO A 480 -20.09 -1.45 8.24
C PRO A 480 -21.60 -1.64 8.09
N ILE A 481 -22.04 -1.70 6.85
CA ILE A 481 -23.41 -2.05 6.48
C ILE A 481 -23.52 -3.57 6.33
N SER A 482 -22.56 -4.15 5.57
CA SER A 482 -22.43 -5.60 5.36
C SER A 482 -20.95 -5.94 5.16
N LEU A 483 -20.46 -6.96 5.84
CA LEU A 483 -19.08 -7.47 5.68
C LEU A 483 -19.09 -8.92 5.21
N GLY A 484 -20.01 -9.27 4.30
CA GLY A 484 -20.11 -10.61 3.72
C GLY A 484 -18.96 -10.93 2.77
N GLU A 485 -18.76 -12.21 2.49
CA GLU A 485 -17.68 -12.72 1.63
C GLU A 485 -17.83 -12.28 0.16
N GLN A 486 -19.06 -12.22 -0.34
CA GLN A 486 -19.33 -11.84 -1.73
C GLN A 486 -19.25 -10.34 -1.96
N ALA A 487 -19.56 -9.54 -0.93
CA ALA A 487 -19.48 -8.10 -0.98
C ALA A 487 -19.33 -7.50 0.42
N LYS A 488 -18.45 -6.51 0.55
CA LYS A 488 -18.30 -5.70 1.76
C LYS A 488 -18.78 -4.29 1.46
N ILE A 489 -19.74 -3.82 2.26
CA ILE A 489 -20.34 -2.50 2.10
C ILE A 489 -20.19 -1.75 3.41
N PHE A 490 -19.64 -0.54 3.35
CA PHE A 490 -19.56 0.34 4.50
C PHE A 490 -19.78 1.80 4.11
N ALA A 491 -20.43 2.53 5.01
CA ALA A 491 -20.56 3.97 4.93
C ALA A 491 -19.42 4.64 5.69
N LEU A 492 -19.09 5.86 5.32
CA LEU A 492 -18.11 6.69 6.02
C LEU A 492 -18.53 8.15 6.03
N THR A 493 -18.05 8.86 7.03
CA THR A 493 -17.99 10.32 7.03
C THR A 493 -16.53 10.73 7.19
N PHE A 494 -16.16 11.85 6.60
CA PHE A 494 -14.78 12.30 6.61
C PHE A 494 -14.66 13.81 6.84
N ILE A 495 -13.53 14.19 7.40
CA ILE A 495 -13.00 15.56 7.43
C ILE A 495 -11.60 15.46 6.86
N GLU A 496 -11.29 16.29 5.87
CA GLU A 496 -9.97 16.37 5.25
C GLU A 496 -9.46 17.80 5.23
N GLY A 497 -8.16 17.94 5.19
CA GLY A 497 -7.49 19.20 4.98
C GLY A 497 -6.12 18.99 4.38
N GLY A 498 -5.73 19.87 3.47
CA GLY A 498 -4.42 19.77 2.84
C GLY A 498 -4.03 21.06 2.13
N SER A 499 -2.77 21.19 1.81
CA SER A 499 -2.21 22.33 1.08
C SER A 499 -1.01 21.92 0.24
N SER A 500 -0.75 22.69 -0.80
CA SER A 500 0.36 22.50 -1.73
C SER A 500 1.18 23.79 -1.79
N TYR A 501 2.52 23.64 -1.80
CA TYR A 501 3.45 24.76 -1.75
C TYR A 501 4.60 24.54 -2.74
N ASN A 502 5.20 25.63 -3.21
CA ASN A 502 6.36 25.59 -4.11
C ASN A 502 7.70 25.83 -3.40
N SER A 503 7.68 26.28 -2.15
CA SER A 503 8.86 26.62 -1.38
C SER A 503 8.73 26.19 0.08
N PHE A 504 9.84 25.77 0.70
CA PHE A 504 9.91 25.52 2.14
C PHE A 504 9.68 26.77 2.99
N ARG A 505 9.94 27.96 2.43
CA ARG A 505 9.70 29.22 3.15
C ARG A 505 8.22 29.51 3.35
N ASP A 506 7.39 29.02 2.43
CA ASP A 506 5.93 29.24 2.44
C ASP A 506 5.19 28.10 3.13
N PHE A 507 5.91 27.04 3.53
CA PHE A 507 5.31 25.85 4.10
C PHE A 507 4.76 26.11 5.51
N ASP A 508 3.44 26.04 5.63
CA ASP A 508 2.71 26.05 6.90
C ASP A 508 1.80 24.81 6.96
N PRO A 509 2.13 23.81 7.82
CA PRO A 509 1.36 22.57 7.90
C PRO A 509 -0.07 22.75 8.46
N PHE A 510 -0.41 23.91 8.99
CA PHE A 510 -1.72 24.20 9.56
C PHE A 510 -2.59 25.12 8.71
N LEU A 511 -2.02 25.73 7.68
CA LEU A 511 -2.79 26.50 6.69
C LEU A 511 -3.42 25.55 5.68
N LEU A 512 -4.62 25.03 6.00
CA LEU A 512 -5.25 23.94 5.27
C LEU A 512 -6.45 24.41 4.45
N LYS A 513 -6.60 23.85 3.25
CA LYS A 513 -7.86 23.82 2.50
C LYS A 513 -8.69 22.67 3.02
N ARG A 514 -9.82 22.99 3.67
CA ARG A 514 -10.60 22.04 4.47
C ARG A 514 -11.84 21.57 3.73
N SER A 515 -12.20 20.33 3.95
CA SER A 515 -13.43 19.74 3.45
C SER A 515 -14.02 18.74 4.44
N ALA A 516 -15.31 18.47 4.28
CA ALA A 516 -15.97 17.38 5.00
C ALA A 516 -17.03 16.74 4.09
N GLY A 517 -17.39 15.52 4.37
CA GLY A 517 -18.36 14.82 3.53
C GLY A 517 -18.74 13.44 4.04
N ILE A 518 -19.51 12.76 3.21
CA ILE A 518 -19.98 11.40 3.43
C ILE A 518 -19.66 10.56 2.21
N GLY A 519 -19.56 9.25 2.42
CA GLY A 519 -19.33 8.33 1.30
C GLY A 519 -19.76 6.92 1.59
N VAL A 520 -19.81 6.12 0.53
CA VAL A 520 -20.11 4.69 0.59
C VAL A 520 -19.03 3.94 -0.17
N ARG A 521 -18.64 2.80 0.35
CA ARG A 521 -17.70 1.85 -0.27
C ARG A 521 -18.40 0.53 -0.48
N LEU A 522 -18.17 -0.05 -1.64
CA LEU A 522 -18.58 -1.39 -2.03
C LEU A 522 -17.34 -2.14 -2.52
N PHE A 523 -16.92 -3.16 -1.82
CA PHE A 523 -15.89 -4.06 -2.29
C PHE A 523 -16.51 -5.36 -2.76
N MET A 524 -16.14 -5.78 -3.95
CA MET A 524 -16.47 -7.09 -4.53
C MET A 524 -15.19 -7.76 -5.04
N PRO A 525 -14.93 -9.04 -4.70
CA PRO A 525 -13.68 -9.71 -5.10
C PRO A 525 -13.40 -9.67 -6.61
N GLN A 526 -14.46 -9.67 -7.46
CA GLN A 526 -14.31 -9.64 -8.92
C GLN A 526 -14.06 -8.24 -9.49
N PHE A 527 -14.53 -7.18 -8.80
CA PHE A 527 -14.52 -5.80 -9.32
C PHE A 527 -13.62 -4.85 -8.51
N GLY A 528 -13.10 -5.33 -7.36
CA GLY A 528 -12.33 -4.48 -6.45
C GLY A 528 -13.18 -3.50 -5.65
N LEU A 529 -12.57 -2.41 -5.19
CA LEU A 529 -13.22 -1.38 -4.39
C LEU A 529 -13.89 -0.34 -5.30
N LEU A 530 -15.18 -0.14 -5.10
CA LEU A 530 -15.97 0.92 -5.71
C LEU A 530 -16.41 1.90 -4.62
N GLY A 531 -16.45 3.19 -4.93
CA GLY A 531 -16.89 4.18 -3.96
C GLY A 531 -17.47 5.42 -4.61
N ILE A 532 -18.33 6.09 -3.85
CA ILE A 532 -18.83 7.41 -4.15
C ILE A 532 -18.76 8.26 -2.89
N ASP A 533 -18.22 9.47 -3.02
CA ASP A 533 -18.12 10.45 -1.95
C ASP A 533 -18.79 11.76 -2.37
N PHE A 534 -19.49 12.37 -1.43
CA PHE A 534 -20.00 13.74 -1.55
C PHE A 534 -19.24 14.59 -0.54
N GLY A 535 -18.37 15.46 -1.06
CA GLY A 535 -17.51 16.33 -0.28
C GLY A 535 -17.87 17.80 -0.45
N HIS A 536 -17.81 18.57 0.63
CA HIS A 536 -18.00 20.01 0.62
C HIS A 536 -16.69 20.72 0.97
N GLY A 537 -16.17 21.53 0.04
CA GLY A 537 -15.00 22.40 0.25
C GLY A 537 -15.38 23.68 0.97
N PHE A 538 -14.75 23.93 2.12
CA PHE A 538 -15.03 25.12 2.95
C PHE A 538 -14.21 26.35 2.55
N ASP A 539 -13.10 26.14 1.88
CA ASP A 539 -12.16 27.21 1.52
C ASP A 539 -12.16 27.44 0.01
N PRO A 540 -11.83 28.65 -0.46
CA PRO A 540 -11.75 28.94 -1.88
C PRO A 540 -10.59 28.18 -2.55
N VAL A 541 -10.79 27.78 -3.79
CA VAL A 541 -9.73 27.32 -4.69
C VAL A 541 -8.79 28.49 -5.02
N PRO A 542 -7.48 28.28 -5.18
CA PRO A 542 -6.57 29.34 -5.62
C PRO A 542 -7.08 30.10 -6.82
N GLY A 543 -7.06 31.44 -6.74
CA GLY A 543 -7.61 32.34 -7.78
C GLY A 543 -9.12 32.61 -7.69
N GLN A 544 -9.84 31.98 -6.77
CA GLN A 544 -11.26 32.25 -6.52
C GLN A 544 -11.46 32.92 -5.15
N SER A 545 -12.47 33.76 -5.05
CA SER A 545 -12.80 34.48 -3.80
C SER A 545 -13.91 33.79 -2.98
N SER A 546 -14.72 32.96 -3.61
CA SER A 546 -15.85 32.27 -2.98
C SER A 546 -15.46 30.86 -2.52
N LYS A 547 -16.15 30.33 -1.50
CA LYS A 547 -16.07 28.92 -1.09
C LYS A 547 -16.37 28.03 -2.27
N HIS A 548 -15.68 26.85 -2.33
CA HIS A 548 -15.87 25.97 -3.47
C HIS A 548 -17.26 25.32 -3.50
N GLY A 549 -17.70 24.69 -2.41
CA GLY A 549 -19.01 24.03 -2.32
C GLY A 549 -18.95 22.50 -2.43
N TRP A 550 -20.00 21.90 -3.01
CA TRP A 550 -20.14 20.45 -3.11
C TRP A 550 -19.51 19.87 -4.37
N GLU A 551 -18.77 18.76 -4.19
CA GLU A 551 -18.19 17.95 -5.25
C GLU A 551 -18.53 16.47 -5.04
N THR A 552 -18.73 15.76 -6.15
CA THR A 552 -18.94 14.30 -6.16
C THR A 552 -17.67 13.62 -6.67
N HIS A 553 -17.20 12.64 -5.91
CA HIS A 553 -15.99 11.90 -6.22
C HIS A 553 -16.29 10.42 -6.39
N PHE A 554 -15.65 9.80 -7.36
CA PHE A 554 -15.74 8.38 -7.61
C PHE A 554 -14.43 7.69 -7.24
N ILE A 555 -14.51 6.46 -6.74
CA ILE A 555 -13.35 5.64 -6.40
C ILE A 555 -13.51 4.32 -7.12
N PHE A 556 -12.49 3.97 -7.89
CA PHE A 556 -12.39 2.71 -8.60
C PHE A 556 -10.99 2.13 -8.40
N GLY A 557 -10.89 0.87 -8.01
CA GLY A 557 -9.62 0.17 -7.94
C GLY A 557 -9.43 -0.66 -6.69
N GLN A 558 -8.35 -1.41 -6.71
CA GLN A 558 -7.82 -2.05 -5.50
C GLN A 558 -6.98 -1.01 -4.74
N ASN A 559 -7.17 -0.94 -3.44
CA ASN A 559 -6.31 -0.14 -2.54
C ASN A 559 -4.87 -0.64 -2.57
#